data_8ed1afb6360d3d842a414faaa1269349
#
_entry.id   8ed1afb6360d3d842a414faaa1269349
#
_cell.length_a   1.000
_cell.length_b   1.000
_cell.length_c   1.000
_cell.angle_alpha   90.00
_cell.angle_beta   90.00
_cell.angle_gamma   90.00
#
_symmetry.space_group_name_H-M   'P 1'
#
loop_
_entity.id
_entity.type
_entity.pdbx_description
1 polymer ?
#
loop_
_entity_poly.entity_id
_entity_poly.type
_entity_poly.pdbx_seq_one_letter_code
_entity_poly.pdbx_strand_id
1 'polypeptide(L)'
;MICAVLILCMAFSLCACGGSTYGVRELEVLVEQEYSLAFRNDDSTYNYVTAAIETLNAEGTVGDLTGKWFGSSIIDFKKDAKALEKVGMPEPRTFIIGVDINSFPMAYVVDGNYWGFDVQLAMAVCERLGWTLQIQPIEKENVYVELSSGNIDCAWGGIALNQKEVESGKYTQYGPYVSNNIVVAGRNGSIVWNKLKLGGRTMAMCSTEESMAALETDPKLAKRLGQIIRLAGGTMECFEYLYSGKCDVVLTDSTALYYYNCH
;
A
#
# COMPACT_ATOMS: atom_id res chain seq x y z
N MET A 1 -39.27 58.51 17.55
CA MET A 1 -38.00 58.10 16.87
C MET A 1 -37.33 57.05 17.70
N ILE A 2 -37.48 55.81 17.28
CA ILE A 2 -36.96 54.66 18.01
C ILE A 2 -35.72 54.20 17.24
N CYS A 3 -34.56 54.25 17.89
CA CYS A 3 -33.30 53.84 17.34
C CYS A 3 -33.15 52.34 17.58
N ALA A 4 -33.24 51.51 16.53
CA ALA A 4 -33.01 50.08 16.59
C ALA A 4 -31.50 49.82 16.48
N VAL A 5 -30.92 49.30 17.56
CA VAL A 5 -29.54 48.82 17.58
C VAL A 5 -29.55 47.38 17.06
N LEU A 6 -29.00 47.16 15.85
CA LEU A 6 -28.73 45.86 15.28
C LEU A 6 -27.47 45.27 15.92
N ILE A 7 -27.64 44.30 16.81
CA ILE A 7 -26.53 43.48 17.33
C ILE A 7 -26.23 42.38 16.29
N LEU A 8 -25.11 42.59 15.57
CA LEU A 8 -24.56 41.60 14.64
C LEU A 8 -23.81 40.52 15.44
N CYS A 9 -24.47 39.40 15.71
CA CYS A 9 -23.81 38.21 16.25
C CYS A 9 -22.87 37.61 15.19
N MET A 10 -21.58 37.95 15.28
CA MET A 10 -20.55 37.19 14.60
C MET A 10 -20.42 35.84 15.27
N ALA A 11 -20.99 34.81 14.65
CA ALA A 11 -20.69 33.44 14.98
C ALA A 11 -19.23 33.14 14.55
N PHE A 12 -18.31 33.20 15.49
CA PHE A 12 -16.98 32.63 15.32
C PHE A 12 -17.17 31.12 15.24
N SER A 13 -17.15 30.58 14.02
CA SER A 13 -16.96 29.16 13.81
C SER A 13 -15.54 28.82 14.30
N LEU A 14 -15.44 28.39 15.55
CA LEU A 14 -14.27 27.66 16.04
C LEU A 14 -14.17 26.38 15.23
N CYS A 15 -13.37 26.41 14.18
CA CYS A 15 -12.88 25.21 13.54
C CYS A 15 -11.98 24.53 14.57
N ALA A 16 -12.60 23.72 15.44
CA ALA A 16 -11.86 22.83 16.30
C ALA A 16 -11.13 21.86 15.39
N CYS A 17 -9.81 21.96 15.31
CA CYS A 17 -8.94 20.88 14.89
C CYS A 17 -9.08 19.72 15.89
N GLY A 18 -10.24 19.08 15.90
CA GLY A 18 -10.43 17.78 16.51
C GLY A 18 -9.76 16.78 15.61
N GLY A 19 -8.58 16.27 16.01
CA GLY A 19 -8.01 15.10 15.37
C GLY A 19 -9.10 14.04 15.26
N SER A 20 -9.32 13.51 14.06
CA SER A 20 -10.32 12.48 13.82
C SER A 20 -10.18 11.36 14.84
N THR A 21 -11.20 11.12 15.65
CA THR A 21 -11.24 10.00 16.61
C THR A 21 -11.36 8.66 15.90
N TYR A 22 -11.56 8.66 14.59
CA TYR A 22 -11.75 7.48 13.74
C TYR A 22 -10.46 7.01 13.07
N GLY A 23 -9.38 7.79 13.07
CA GLY A 23 -8.11 7.43 12.45
C GLY A 23 -7.32 6.40 13.26
N VAL A 24 -6.30 5.87 12.62
CA VAL A 24 -5.31 4.95 13.18
C VAL A 24 -3.92 5.57 13.17
N ARG A 25 -3.06 5.12 14.06
CA ARG A 25 -1.67 5.56 14.12
C ARG A 25 -0.74 4.38 14.30
N GLU A 26 0.45 4.55 13.78
CA GLU A 26 1.57 3.68 14.04
C GLU A 26 2.01 3.79 15.51
N LEU A 27 2.30 2.66 16.12
CA LEU A 27 2.80 2.55 17.48
C LEU A 27 4.24 2.02 17.52
N GLU A 28 4.57 1.12 16.62
CA GLU A 28 5.88 0.48 16.51
C GLU A 28 6.08 -0.09 15.09
N VAL A 29 7.28 0.12 14.52
CA VAL A 29 7.72 -0.52 13.29
C VAL A 29 8.44 -1.82 13.65
N LEU A 30 8.02 -2.94 13.06
CA LEU A 30 8.67 -4.24 13.25
C LEU A 30 9.60 -4.59 12.10
N VAL A 31 9.19 -4.27 10.86
CA VAL A 31 9.98 -4.52 9.65
C VAL A 31 9.90 -3.29 8.75
N GLU A 32 11.05 -2.80 8.32
CA GLU A 32 11.15 -1.80 7.26
C GLU A 32 11.24 -2.51 5.92
N GLN A 33 10.40 -2.12 4.97
CA GLN A 33 10.41 -2.64 3.61
C GLN A 33 9.91 -1.61 2.61
N GLU A 34 10.19 -1.85 1.34
CA GLU A 34 9.85 -0.96 0.24
C GLU A 34 9.28 -1.78 -0.93
N TYR A 35 8.28 -1.24 -1.60
CA TYR A 35 7.73 -1.88 -2.79
C TYR A 35 8.38 -1.34 -4.07
N SER A 36 8.64 -2.24 -4.99
CA SER A 36 9.24 -1.97 -6.29
C SER A 36 8.61 -2.85 -7.36
N LEU A 37 8.77 -2.46 -8.61
CA LEU A 37 8.48 -3.34 -9.73
C LEU A 37 9.72 -4.16 -10.08
N ALA A 38 9.53 -5.41 -10.50
CA ALA A 38 10.59 -6.26 -11.02
C ALA A 38 10.24 -6.80 -12.41
N PHE A 39 11.24 -6.83 -13.29
CA PHE A 39 11.14 -7.27 -14.68
C PHE A 39 12.22 -8.30 -14.98
N ARG A 40 12.01 -9.15 -16.00
CA ARG A 40 13.12 -9.94 -16.56
C ARG A 40 14.24 -9.03 -17.00
N ASN A 41 15.47 -9.50 -16.87
CA ASN A 41 16.62 -8.81 -17.43
C ASN A 41 16.50 -8.77 -18.96
N ASP A 42 16.98 -7.70 -19.58
CA ASP A 42 17.00 -7.48 -21.03
C ASP A 42 15.60 -7.52 -21.70
N ASP A 43 14.53 -7.36 -20.93
CA ASP A 43 13.16 -7.29 -21.45
C ASP A 43 12.80 -5.82 -21.75
N SER A 44 12.47 -5.53 -23.01
CA SER A 44 12.06 -4.19 -23.44
C SER A 44 10.79 -3.69 -22.74
N THR A 45 10.00 -4.58 -22.15
CA THR A 45 8.80 -4.27 -21.33
C THR A 45 9.13 -3.27 -20.22
N TYR A 46 10.30 -3.40 -19.60
CA TYR A 46 10.81 -2.44 -18.61
C TYR A 46 10.76 -1.01 -19.13
N ASN A 47 11.31 -0.76 -20.33
CA ASN A 47 11.41 0.60 -20.88
C ASN A 47 10.03 1.22 -21.15
N TYR A 48 9.08 0.45 -21.66
CA TYR A 48 7.75 0.95 -21.97
C TYR A 48 6.92 1.22 -20.71
N VAL A 49 6.93 0.28 -19.74
CA VAL A 49 6.17 0.41 -18.50
C VAL A 49 6.69 1.58 -17.67
N THR A 50 8.02 1.68 -17.49
CA THR A 50 8.61 2.78 -16.72
C THR A 50 8.38 4.13 -17.38
N ALA A 51 8.52 4.24 -18.71
CA ALA A 51 8.22 5.45 -19.44
C ALA A 51 6.74 5.85 -19.35
N ALA A 52 5.82 4.89 -19.40
CA ALA A 52 4.39 5.16 -19.23
C ALA A 52 4.08 5.67 -17.82
N ILE A 53 4.66 5.05 -16.76
CA ILE A 53 4.49 5.51 -15.37
C ILE A 53 5.04 6.94 -15.21
N GLU A 54 6.25 7.22 -15.70
CA GLU A 54 6.86 8.54 -15.60
C GLU A 54 6.05 9.63 -16.33
N THR A 55 5.48 9.28 -17.49
CA THR A 55 4.59 10.18 -18.23
C THR A 55 3.29 10.42 -17.49
N LEU A 56 2.60 9.36 -17.04
CA LEU A 56 1.37 9.45 -16.27
C LEU A 56 1.57 10.23 -14.95
N ASN A 57 2.73 10.07 -14.31
CA ASN A 57 3.06 10.82 -13.11
C ASN A 57 3.29 12.32 -13.40
N ALA A 58 3.90 12.65 -14.52
CA ALA A 58 4.08 14.04 -14.94
C ALA A 58 2.75 14.71 -15.33
N GLU A 59 1.79 13.96 -15.86
CA GLU A 59 0.44 14.41 -16.22
C GLU A 59 -0.51 14.51 -15.02
N GLY A 60 -0.14 13.98 -13.84
CA GLY A 60 -0.94 14.03 -12.63
C GLY A 60 -1.74 12.78 -12.31
N THR A 61 -1.87 11.82 -13.22
CA THR A 61 -2.67 10.59 -13.04
C THR A 61 -2.23 9.80 -11.80
N VAL A 62 -0.89 9.65 -11.58
CA VAL A 62 -0.37 8.98 -10.37
C VAL A 62 -0.74 9.75 -9.11
N GLY A 63 -0.66 11.09 -9.15
CA GLY A 63 -1.03 11.95 -8.03
C GLY A 63 -2.52 11.83 -7.68
N ASP A 64 -3.41 11.80 -8.67
CA ASP A 64 -4.84 11.63 -8.47
C ASP A 64 -5.17 10.27 -7.84
N LEU A 65 -4.56 9.19 -8.35
CA LEU A 65 -4.70 7.86 -7.76
C LEU A 65 -4.17 7.82 -6.32
N THR A 66 -2.99 8.41 -6.08
CA THR A 66 -2.39 8.49 -4.74
C THR A 66 -3.31 9.23 -3.77
N GLY A 67 -3.85 10.39 -4.20
CA GLY A 67 -4.81 11.16 -3.40
C GLY A 67 -6.07 10.36 -3.08
N LYS A 68 -6.60 9.63 -4.07
CA LYS A 68 -7.78 8.78 -3.90
C LYS A 68 -7.54 7.63 -2.91
N TRP A 69 -6.40 6.95 -2.97
CA TRP A 69 -6.14 5.76 -2.17
C TRP A 69 -5.57 6.06 -0.78
N PHE A 70 -4.78 7.12 -0.64
CA PHE A 70 -3.98 7.35 0.56
C PHE A 70 -4.20 8.73 1.21
N GLY A 71 -4.89 9.64 0.52
CA GLY A 71 -5.10 11.00 1.02
C GLY A 71 -3.81 11.83 1.19
N SER A 72 -2.65 11.27 0.85
CA SER A 72 -1.34 11.88 1.02
C SER A 72 -0.34 11.37 -0.02
N SER A 73 0.69 12.17 -0.31
CA SER A 73 1.69 11.87 -1.33
C SER A 73 2.76 10.91 -0.77
N ILE A 74 2.46 9.60 -0.79
CA ILE A 74 3.39 8.55 -0.32
C ILE A 74 4.05 7.79 -1.46
N ILE A 75 3.60 8.03 -2.70
CA ILE A 75 4.10 7.35 -3.90
C ILE A 75 5.16 8.24 -4.57
N ASP A 76 6.32 7.66 -4.84
CA ASP A 76 7.47 8.36 -5.42
C ASP A 76 7.95 7.67 -6.71
N PHE A 77 7.35 8.06 -7.84
CA PHE A 77 7.86 7.74 -9.17
C PHE A 77 8.50 8.97 -9.80
N LYS A 78 9.47 8.76 -10.68
CA LYS A 78 10.03 9.84 -11.51
C LYS A 78 8.94 10.50 -12.35
N LYS A 79 9.15 11.78 -12.69
CA LYS A 79 8.27 12.57 -13.56
C LYS A 79 9.02 12.95 -14.83
N ASP A 80 8.57 12.46 -15.98
CA ASP A 80 9.06 12.87 -17.29
C ASP A 80 7.93 12.81 -18.31
N ALA A 81 7.34 13.96 -18.61
CA ALA A 81 6.24 14.09 -19.58
C ALA A 81 6.60 13.62 -21.00
N LYS A 82 7.90 13.45 -21.30
CA LYS A 82 8.40 13.01 -22.60
C LYS A 82 9.00 11.61 -22.57
N ALA A 83 8.90 10.89 -21.46
CA ALA A 83 9.49 9.56 -21.34
C ALA A 83 8.98 8.61 -22.42
N LEU A 84 7.66 8.58 -22.62
CA LEU A 84 7.04 7.71 -23.62
C LEU A 84 7.35 8.14 -25.07
N GLU A 85 7.48 9.44 -25.34
CA GLU A 85 7.92 9.92 -26.66
C GLU A 85 9.32 9.43 -27.04
N LYS A 86 10.21 9.29 -26.03
CA LYS A 86 11.60 8.85 -26.25
C LYS A 86 11.71 7.37 -26.60
N VAL A 87 10.86 6.52 -26.02
CA VAL A 87 10.87 5.07 -26.26
C VAL A 87 9.92 4.66 -27.40
N GLY A 88 8.97 5.54 -27.77
CA GLY A 88 7.94 5.25 -28.76
C GLY A 88 6.83 4.35 -28.21
N MET A 89 5.84 4.08 -29.09
CA MET A 89 4.73 3.20 -28.75
C MET A 89 5.07 1.75 -29.10
N PRO A 90 4.84 0.80 -28.19
CA PRO A 90 5.03 -0.62 -28.48
C PRO A 90 3.87 -1.20 -29.32
N GLU A 91 4.10 -2.38 -29.88
CA GLU A 91 3.02 -3.18 -30.46
C GLU A 91 2.01 -3.63 -29.37
N PRO A 92 0.71 -3.71 -29.70
CA PRO A 92 -0.30 -4.22 -28.77
C PRO A 92 0.00 -5.66 -28.33
N ARG A 93 -0.16 -5.91 -27.03
CA ARG A 93 0.07 -7.25 -26.43
C ARG A 93 -0.74 -7.43 -25.15
N THR A 94 -0.80 -8.66 -24.65
CA THR A 94 -1.16 -8.91 -23.25
C THR A 94 0.05 -8.65 -22.37
N PHE A 95 -0.16 -7.90 -21.29
CA PHE A 95 0.83 -7.62 -20.26
C PHE A 95 0.38 -8.29 -18.95
N ILE A 96 1.18 -9.24 -18.46
CA ILE A 96 0.85 -10.07 -17.31
C ILE A 96 1.62 -9.55 -16.10
N ILE A 97 0.90 -9.02 -15.11
CA ILE A 97 1.51 -8.63 -13.82
C ILE A 97 1.28 -9.70 -12.77
N GLY A 98 2.34 -10.02 -12.01
CA GLY A 98 2.28 -10.82 -10.80
C GLY A 98 1.97 -9.93 -9.60
N VAL A 99 0.95 -10.27 -8.81
CA VAL A 99 0.52 -9.49 -7.65
C VAL A 99 0.44 -10.34 -6.39
N ASP A 100 0.79 -9.78 -5.24
CA ASP A 100 0.44 -10.36 -3.94
C ASP A 100 -0.95 -9.87 -3.54
N ILE A 101 -1.94 -10.75 -3.58
CA ILE A 101 -3.34 -10.41 -3.26
C ILE A 101 -3.59 -10.16 -1.76
N ASN A 102 -2.60 -10.35 -0.91
CA ASN A 102 -2.67 -10.06 0.52
C ASN A 102 -2.16 -8.65 0.86
N SER A 103 -1.65 -7.90 -0.12
CA SER A 103 -1.06 -6.56 0.07
C SER A 103 -2.09 -5.44 -0.02
N PHE A 104 -3.16 -5.48 0.82
CA PHE A 104 -4.10 -4.37 0.91
C PHE A 104 -3.38 -3.08 1.40
N PRO A 105 -3.63 -1.91 0.80
CA PRO A 105 -4.54 -1.58 -0.30
C PRO A 105 -3.88 -1.57 -1.69
N MET A 106 -2.66 -2.12 -1.85
CA MET A 106 -1.94 -2.12 -3.12
C MET A 106 -2.54 -3.09 -4.13
N ALA A 107 -2.77 -4.35 -3.71
CA ALA A 107 -3.45 -5.38 -4.51
C ALA A 107 -4.22 -6.33 -3.57
N TYR A 108 -5.49 -6.59 -3.90
CA TYR A 108 -6.35 -7.50 -3.14
C TYR A 108 -7.55 -7.95 -3.98
N VAL A 109 -8.34 -8.88 -3.46
CA VAL A 109 -9.52 -9.44 -4.15
C VAL A 109 -10.79 -9.16 -3.37
N VAL A 110 -11.83 -8.67 -4.06
CA VAL A 110 -13.20 -8.54 -3.54
C VAL A 110 -14.15 -9.11 -4.58
N ASP A 111 -15.01 -10.03 -4.17
CA ASP A 111 -16.01 -10.67 -5.03
C ASP A 111 -15.42 -11.24 -6.33
N GLY A 112 -14.21 -11.82 -6.24
CA GLY A 112 -13.49 -12.39 -7.37
C GLY A 112 -12.82 -11.38 -8.32
N ASN A 113 -12.88 -10.08 -8.02
CA ASN A 113 -12.26 -9.03 -8.80
C ASN A 113 -11.00 -8.49 -8.11
N TYR A 114 -9.98 -8.17 -8.90
CA TYR A 114 -8.76 -7.55 -8.41
C TYR A 114 -8.94 -6.04 -8.24
N TRP A 115 -8.52 -5.53 -7.09
CA TRP A 115 -8.59 -4.13 -6.71
C TRP A 115 -7.26 -3.68 -6.09
N GLY A 116 -7.05 -2.38 -6.01
CA GLY A 116 -5.91 -1.79 -5.33
C GLY A 116 -5.27 -0.66 -6.12
N PHE A 117 -4.39 0.08 -5.44
CA PHE A 117 -3.64 1.18 -6.05
C PHE A 117 -2.81 0.69 -7.24
N ASP A 118 -2.01 -0.37 -7.05
CA ASP A 118 -1.13 -0.92 -8.10
C ASP A 118 -1.93 -1.49 -9.27
N VAL A 119 -3.05 -2.15 -8.98
CA VAL A 119 -3.95 -2.66 -10.02
C VAL A 119 -4.50 -1.53 -10.88
N GLN A 120 -4.97 -0.43 -10.26
CA GLN A 120 -5.48 0.73 -11.01
C GLN A 120 -4.39 1.45 -11.79
N LEU A 121 -3.19 1.56 -11.23
CA LEU A 121 -2.07 2.16 -11.96
C LEU A 121 -1.62 1.29 -13.13
N ALA A 122 -1.57 -0.03 -12.97
CA ALA A 122 -1.28 -0.96 -14.06
C ALA A 122 -2.33 -0.90 -15.18
N MET A 123 -3.62 -0.73 -14.83
CA MET A 123 -4.69 -0.48 -15.81
C MET A 123 -4.43 0.80 -16.61
N ALA A 124 -4.07 1.91 -15.94
CA ALA A 124 -3.77 3.18 -16.60
C ALA A 124 -2.54 3.07 -17.52
N VAL A 125 -1.51 2.32 -17.09
CA VAL A 125 -0.32 2.04 -17.91
C VAL A 125 -0.68 1.23 -19.15
N CYS A 126 -1.47 0.17 -19.00
CA CYS A 126 -1.92 -0.65 -20.14
C CYS A 126 -2.78 0.16 -21.12
N GLU A 127 -3.71 0.98 -20.62
CA GLU A 127 -4.50 1.88 -21.46
C GLU A 127 -3.60 2.83 -22.26
N ARG A 128 -2.58 3.42 -21.61
CA ARG A 128 -1.62 4.33 -22.25
C ARG A 128 -0.79 3.63 -23.33
N LEU A 129 -0.41 2.36 -23.13
CA LEU A 129 0.41 1.59 -24.06
C LEU A 129 -0.41 0.84 -25.14
N GLY A 130 -1.74 0.84 -25.05
CA GLY A 130 -2.59 0.04 -25.92
C GLY A 130 -2.48 -1.46 -25.65
N TRP A 131 -2.14 -1.86 -24.44
CA TRP A 131 -1.98 -3.24 -24.00
C TRP A 131 -3.23 -3.76 -23.27
N THR A 132 -3.36 -5.09 -23.21
CA THR A 132 -4.40 -5.75 -22.39
C THR A 132 -3.78 -6.23 -21.10
N LEU A 133 -4.28 -5.75 -19.94
CA LEU A 133 -3.81 -6.18 -18.63
C LEU A 133 -4.35 -7.58 -18.30
N GLN A 134 -3.46 -8.46 -17.86
CA GLN A 134 -3.77 -9.71 -17.18
C GLN A 134 -3.12 -9.73 -15.80
N ILE A 135 -3.87 -10.17 -14.78
CA ILE A 135 -3.38 -10.23 -13.40
C ILE A 135 -3.21 -11.70 -13.01
N GLN A 136 -2.05 -12.01 -12.48
CA GLN A 136 -1.65 -13.33 -12.00
C GLN A 136 -1.32 -13.23 -10.50
N PRO A 137 -2.12 -13.84 -9.59
CA PRO A 137 -1.70 -13.97 -8.19
C PRO A 137 -0.41 -14.78 -8.08
N ILE A 138 0.54 -14.27 -7.30
CA ILE A 138 1.81 -14.95 -7.03
C ILE A 138 2.16 -14.83 -5.54
N GLU A 139 2.96 -15.76 -5.05
CA GLU A 139 3.64 -15.61 -3.77
C GLU A 139 4.92 -14.78 -3.99
N LYS A 140 5.19 -13.82 -3.13
CA LYS A 140 6.34 -12.89 -3.30
C LYS A 140 7.71 -13.61 -3.31
N GLU A 141 7.82 -14.76 -2.68
CA GLU A 141 9.02 -15.61 -2.68
C GLU A 141 9.30 -16.21 -4.06
N ASN A 142 8.29 -16.28 -4.93
CA ASN A 142 8.36 -16.87 -6.26
C ASN A 142 8.62 -15.87 -7.39
N VAL A 143 8.80 -14.56 -7.09
CA VAL A 143 8.99 -13.51 -8.09
C VAL A 143 10.02 -13.88 -9.16
N TYR A 144 11.20 -14.36 -8.75
CA TYR A 144 12.23 -14.73 -9.70
C TYR A 144 11.81 -15.92 -10.60
N VAL A 145 11.17 -16.92 -10.03
CA VAL A 145 10.70 -18.11 -10.77
C VAL A 145 9.62 -17.72 -11.78
N GLU A 146 8.65 -16.92 -11.37
CA GLU A 146 7.54 -16.47 -12.23
C GLU A 146 8.03 -15.56 -13.37
N LEU A 147 8.96 -14.66 -13.10
CA LEU A 147 9.60 -13.84 -14.13
C LEU A 147 10.45 -14.67 -15.09
N SER A 148 11.31 -15.55 -14.58
CA SER A 148 12.25 -16.32 -15.39
C SER A 148 11.58 -17.36 -16.27
N SER A 149 10.45 -17.94 -15.81
CA SER A 149 9.64 -18.89 -16.60
C SER A 149 8.72 -18.20 -17.63
N GLY A 150 8.57 -16.86 -17.56
CA GLY A 150 7.69 -16.11 -18.44
C GLY A 150 6.20 -16.22 -18.09
N ASN A 151 5.88 -16.68 -16.89
CA ASN A 151 4.50 -16.73 -16.39
C ASN A 151 3.95 -15.32 -16.15
N ILE A 152 4.84 -14.38 -15.78
CA ILE A 152 4.53 -12.95 -15.65
C ILE A 152 5.55 -12.12 -16.42
N ASP A 153 5.17 -10.92 -16.84
CA ASP A 153 6.04 -9.93 -17.47
C ASP A 153 6.67 -8.99 -16.44
N CYS A 154 5.92 -8.72 -15.37
CA CYS A 154 6.34 -7.82 -14.29
C CYS A 154 5.76 -8.30 -12.96
N ALA A 155 6.57 -8.32 -11.91
CA ALA A 155 6.06 -8.42 -10.55
C ALA A 155 5.73 -7.00 -10.08
N TRP A 156 4.43 -6.75 -9.85
CA TRP A 156 3.91 -5.44 -9.50
C TRP A 156 2.57 -5.55 -8.78
N GLY A 157 2.54 -5.26 -7.50
CA GLY A 157 1.32 -5.32 -6.69
C GLY A 157 1.64 -5.58 -5.22
N GLY A 158 2.18 -4.56 -4.53
CA GLY A 158 2.52 -4.66 -3.11
C GLY A 158 3.64 -5.64 -2.81
N ILE A 159 4.65 -5.73 -3.67
CA ILE A 159 5.74 -6.70 -3.54
C ILE A 159 7.02 -6.04 -3.02
N ALA A 160 7.46 -6.46 -1.84
CA ALA A 160 8.79 -6.18 -1.32
C ALA A 160 9.78 -7.19 -1.93
N LEU A 161 10.71 -6.70 -2.76
CA LEU A 161 11.67 -7.54 -3.46
C LEU A 161 12.76 -8.07 -2.50
N ASN A 162 13.18 -9.31 -2.75
CA ASN A 162 14.31 -9.88 -2.03
C ASN A 162 15.61 -9.17 -2.42
N GLN A 163 16.21 -8.42 -1.50
CA GLN A 163 17.40 -7.60 -1.77
C GLN A 163 18.60 -8.42 -2.26
N LYS A 164 18.78 -9.65 -1.77
CA LYS A 164 19.85 -10.54 -2.25
C LYS A 164 19.66 -10.92 -3.73
N GLU A 165 18.41 -11.05 -4.17
CA GLU A 165 18.10 -11.33 -5.56
C GLU A 165 18.29 -10.10 -6.45
N VAL A 166 17.91 -8.93 -5.96
CA VAL A 166 18.20 -7.62 -6.61
C VAL A 166 19.71 -7.45 -6.79
N GLU A 167 20.49 -7.57 -5.71
CA GLU A 167 21.94 -7.42 -5.71
C GLU A 167 22.66 -8.45 -6.60
N SER A 168 22.12 -9.65 -6.69
CA SER A 168 22.66 -10.70 -7.58
C SER A 168 22.27 -10.52 -9.05
N GLY A 169 21.47 -9.50 -9.38
CA GLY A 169 21.05 -9.20 -10.75
C GLY A 169 20.11 -10.25 -11.35
N LYS A 170 19.28 -10.93 -10.52
CA LYS A 170 18.32 -11.92 -11.01
C LYS A 170 17.21 -11.31 -11.86
N TYR A 171 16.88 -10.04 -11.60
CA TYR A 171 15.86 -9.26 -12.33
C TYR A 171 16.19 -7.76 -12.30
N THR A 172 15.61 -7.02 -13.21
CA THR A 172 15.72 -5.55 -13.26
C THR A 172 14.65 -4.92 -12.38
N GLN A 173 15.07 -4.08 -11.44
CA GLN A 173 14.17 -3.36 -10.53
C GLN A 173 13.83 -1.97 -11.05
N TYR A 174 12.59 -1.51 -10.84
CA TYR A 174 12.16 -0.11 -10.94
C TYR A 174 11.53 0.34 -9.62
N GLY A 175 12.08 1.36 -9.03
CA GLY A 175 11.71 1.85 -7.69
C GLY A 175 12.91 1.85 -6.74
N PRO A 176 12.70 1.85 -5.40
CA PRO A 176 11.38 1.72 -4.75
C PRO A 176 10.47 2.92 -5.03
N TYR A 177 9.14 2.68 -5.04
CA TYR A 177 8.14 3.72 -5.28
C TYR A 177 7.30 4.06 -4.05
N VAL A 178 7.31 3.21 -3.03
CA VAL A 178 6.65 3.44 -1.74
C VAL A 178 7.37 2.69 -0.63
N SER A 179 7.53 3.36 0.51
CA SER A 179 7.93 2.72 1.76
C SER A 179 6.70 2.06 2.38
N ASN A 180 6.81 0.76 2.68
CA ASN A 180 5.75 0.00 3.32
C ASN A 180 6.30 -0.82 4.47
N ASN A 181 6.20 -0.29 5.68
CA ASN A 181 6.66 -0.96 6.89
C ASN A 181 5.58 -1.92 7.42
N ILE A 182 5.99 -3.02 8.04
CA ILE A 182 5.08 -3.82 8.86
C ILE A 182 5.08 -3.23 10.27
N VAL A 183 3.91 -2.79 10.72
CA VAL A 183 3.76 -1.96 11.91
C VAL A 183 2.69 -2.51 12.85
N VAL A 184 2.87 -2.24 14.13
CA VAL A 184 1.78 -2.32 15.11
C VAL A 184 1.05 -0.99 15.12
N ALA A 185 -0.25 -1.04 14.91
CA ALA A 185 -1.08 0.16 14.84
C ALA A 185 -2.27 0.09 15.80
N GLY A 186 -2.74 1.25 16.25
CA GLY A 186 -3.89 1.39 17.14
C GLY A 186 -4.76 2.58 16.78
N ARG A 187 -6.00 2.59 17.29
CA ARG A 187 -6.93 3.70 17.06
C ARG A 187 -6.43 4.99 17.71
N ASN A 188 -6.67 6.11 17.04
CA ASN A 188 -6.52 7.42 17.64
C ASN A 188 -7.46 7.56 18.87
N GLY A 189 -6.99 8.23 19.93
CA GLY A 189 -7.78 8.39 21.15
C GLY A 189 -7.90 7.13 22.03
N SER A 190 -7.38 5.96 21.61
CA SER A 190 -7.36 4.77 22.46
C SER A 190 -6.38 4.90 23.62
N ILE A 191 -6.54 4.06 24.66
CA ILE A 191 -5.63 3.99 25.79
C ILE A 191 -4.23 3.45 25.40
N VAL A 192 -4.14 2.75 24.26
CA VAL A 192 -2.88 2.30 23.67
C VAL A 192 -2.37 3.39 22.73
N TRP A 193 -1.64 4.33 23.29
CA TRP A 193 -1.15 5.50 22.55
C TRP A 193 0.34 5.42 22.18
N ASN A 194 1.05 4.40 22.67
CA ASN A 194 2.43 4.07 22.28
C ASN A 194 2.76 2.60 22.61
N LYS A 195 3.91 2.13 22.14
CA LYS A 195 4.39 0.76 22.32
C LYS A 195 4.53 0.32 23.80
N LEU A 196 4.72 1.23 24.73
CA LEU A 196 4.84 0.90 26.15
C LEU A 196 3.50 0.44 26.75
N LYS A 197 2.36 0.77 26.11
CA LYS A 197 1.01 0.41 26.54
C LYS A 197 0.48 -0.88 25.92
N LEU A 198 1.32 -1.65 25.21
CA LEU A 198 0.94 -2.91 24.56
C LEU A 198 0.80 -4.09 25.55
N GLY A 199 1.32 -3.96 26.80
CA GLY A 199 1.24 -5.03 27.79
C GLY A 199 -0.20 -5.46 28.11
N GLY A 200 -0.49 -6.77 27.99
CA GLY A 200 -1.79 -7.36 28.25
C GLY A 200 -2.87 -7.06 27.19
N ARG A 201 -2.51 -6.44 26.06
CA ARG A 201 -3.44 -6.06 25.02
C ARG A 201 -3.69 -7.19 24.02
N THR A 202 -4.85 -7.14 23.35
CA THR A 202 -5.21 -8.05 22.27
C THR A 202 -4.77 -7.44 20.95
N MET A 203 -3.97 -8.19 20.16
CA MET A 203 -3.55 -7.83 18.81
C MET A 203 -4.23 -8.73 17.79
N ALA A 204 -4.79 -8.15 16.73
CA ALA A 204 -5.21 -8.90 15.54
C ALA A 204 -4.14 -8.78 14.46
N MET A 205 -3.93 -9.84 13.67
CA MET A 205 -3.00 -9.90 12.55
C MET A 205 -3.49 -10.87 11.48
N CYS A 206 -3.05 -10.68 10.25
CA CYS A 206 -3.27 -11.65 9.18
C CYS A 206 -2.55 -12.96 9.47
N SER A 207 -3.14 -14.07 9.04
CA SER A 207 -2.57 -15.44 9.14
C SER A 207 -1.57 -15.71 8.01
N THR A 208 -0.79 -14.73 7.57
CA THR A 208 0.24 -14.87 6.54
C THR A 208 1.60 -15.19 7.14
N GLU A 209 2.48 -15.85 6.36
CA GLU A 209 3.85 -16.11 6.77
C GLU A 209 4.60 -14.81 7.08
N GLU A 210 4.37 -13.77 6.28
CA GLU A 210 4.97 -12.46 6.46
C GLU A 210 4.61 -11.82 7.82
N SER A 211 3.31 -11.81 8.18
CA SER A 211 2.87 -11.28 9.46
C SER A 211 3.44 -12.07 10.63
N MET A 212 3.57 -13.40 10.49
CA MET A 212 4.19 -14.24 11.51
C MET A 212 5.69 -13.97 11.63
N ALA A 213 6.41 -13.91 10.50
CA ALA A 213 7.83 -13.58 10.47
C ALA A 213 8.10 -12.18 11.05
N ALA A 214 7.26 -11.19 10.74
CA ALA A 214 7.37 -9.85 11.30
C ALA A 214 7.22 -9.84 12.82
N LEU A 215 6.27 -10.61 13.38
CA LEU A 215 6.10 -10.72 14.82
C LEU A 215 7.29 -11.41 15.49
N GLU A 216 7.96 -12.34 14.82
CA GLU A 216 9.15 -13.03 15.31
C GLU A 216 10.38 -12.11 15.42
N THR A 217 10.39 -10.98 14.71
CA THR A 217 11.48 -9.98 14.84
C THR A 217 11.53 -9.34 16.24
N ASP A 218 10.37 -9.28 16.95
CA ASP A 218 10.32 -8.84 18.35
C ASP A 218 9.63 -9.87 19.28
N PRO A 219 10.35 -10.91 19.73
CA PRO A 219 9.80 -11.89 20.65
C PRO A 219 9.36 -11.32 22.01
N LYS A 220 9.85 -10.12 22.38
CA LYS A 220 9.43 -9.45 23.62
C LYS A 220 8.04 -8.85 23.47
N LEU A 221 7.74 -8.34 22.29
CA LEU A 221 6.38 -7.86 21.96
C LEU A 221 5.37 -8.99 22.12
N ALA A 222 5.61 -10.13 21.46
CA ALA A 222 4.71 -11.28 21.50
C ALA A 222 4.43 -11.75 22.94
N LYS A 223 5.46 -11.76 23.82
CA LYS A 223 5.32 -12.13 25.24
C LYS A 223 4.59 -11.09 26.10
N ARG A 224 4.60 -9.82 25.68
CA ARG A 224 3.94 -8.73 26.42
C ARG A 224 2.43 -8.66 26.12
N LEU A 225 2.01 -9.08 24.94
CA LEU A 225 0.60 -9.11 24.54
C LEU A 225 -0.18 -10.12 25.39
N GLY A 226 -1.43 -9.80 25.69
CA GLY A 226 -2.34 -10.71 26.39
C GLY A 226 -2.91 -11.77 25.47
N GLN A 227 -3.20 -11.41 24.22
CA GLN A 227 -3.74 -12.30 23.20
C GLN A 227 -3.28 -11.86 21.80
N ILE A 228 -3.10 -12.84 20.91
CA ILE A 228 -2.87 -12.64 19.48
C ILE A 228 -3.95 -13.41 18.72
N ILE A 229 -4.76 -12.68 17.94
CA ILE A 229 -5.80 -13.23 17.08
C ILE A 229 -5.28 -13.26 15.66
N ARG A 230 -5.23 -14.46 15.06
CA ARG A 230 -4.82 -14.66 13.67
C ARG A 230 -6.07 -14.77 12.81
N LEU A 231 -6.20 -13.91 11.79
CA LEU A 231 -7.38 -13.80 10.94
C LEU A 231 -7.04 -14.21 9.51
N ALA A 232 -7.93 -14.98 8.90
CA ALA A 232 -7.76 -15.44 7.52
C ALA A 232 -8.33 -14.46 6.47
N GLY A 233 -9.20 -13.54 6.88
CA GLY A 233 -9.86 -12.56 6.01
C GLY A 233 -9.01 -11.33 5.65
N GLY A 234 -7.70 -11.38 5.97
CA GLY A 234 -6.76 -10.35 5.56
C GLY A 234 -6.82 -9.06 6.39
N THR A 235 -6.18 -8.03 5.86
CA THR A 235 -6.03 -6.71 6.54
C THR A 235 -7.38 -6.07 6.84
N MET A 236 -8.35 -6.15 5.95
CA MET A 236 -9.68 -5.56 6.17
C MET A 236 -10.37 -6.15 7.40
N GLU A 237 -10.33 -7.48 7.60
CA GLU A 237 -10.88 -8.13 8.78
C GLU A 237 -10.14 -7.69 10.06
N CYS A 238 -8.82 -7.49 10.01
CA CYS A 238 -8.06 -6.98 11.15
C CYS A 238 -8.57 -5.59 11.58
N PHE A 239 -8.84 -4.70 10.63
CA PHE A 239 -9.38 -3.37 10.92
C PHE A 239 -10.84 -3.41 11.41
N GLU A 240 -11.68 -4.33 10.92
CA GLU A 240 -13.01 -4.56 11.48
C GLU A 240 -12.95 -4.96 12.96
N TYR A 241 -12.00 -5.84 13.33
CA TYR A 241 -11.74 -6.20 14.71
C TYR A 241 -11.28 -5.01 15.55
N LEU A 242 -10.40 -4.18 15.01
CA LEU A 242 -9.92 -2.97 15.67
C LEU A 242 -11.05 -1.97 15.91
N TYR A 243 -11.86 -1.67 14.89
CA TYR A 243 -12.94 -0.69 15.01
C TYR A 243 -14.13 -1.20 15.85
N SER A 244 -14.43 -2.49 15.81
CA SER A 244 -15.45 -3.10 16.67
C SER A 244 -15.00 -3.29 18.12
N GLY A 245 -13.72 -3.03 18.43
CA GLY A 245 -13.17 -3.20 19.78
C GLY A 245 -12.90 -4.65 20.18
N LYS A 246 -12.89 -5.59 19.22
CA LYS A 246 -12.51 -6.99 19.43
C LYS A 246 -11.00 -7.17 19.65
N CYS A 247 -10.21 -6.19 19.21
CA CYS A 247 -8.79 -6.08 19.53
C CYS A 247 -8.42 -4.63 19.88
N ASP A 248 -7.29 -4.45 20.54
CA ASP A 248 -6.75 -3.14 20.92
C ASP A 248 -5.85 -2.54 19.83
N VAL A 249 -5.12 -3.42 19.13
CA VAL A 249 -4.14 -3.07 18.11
C VAL A 249 -4.14 -4.09 16.97
N VAL A 250 -3.59 -3.72 15.83
CA VAL A 250 -3.38 -4.59 14.67
C VAL A 250 -1.91 -4.63 14.28
N LEU A 251 -1.47 -5.76 13.73
CA LEU A 251 -0.24 -5.87 12.96
C LEU A 251 -0.61 -5.79 11.49
N THR A 252 -0.04 -4.84 10.75
CA THR A 252 -0.48 -4.51 9.39
C THR A 252 0.61 -3.75 8.63
N ASP A 253 0.40 -3.58 7.34
CA ASP A 253 1.20 -2.71 6.48
C ASP A 253 0.93 -1.23 6.76
N SER A 254 1.98 -0.41 6.72
CA SER A 254 1.85 1.04 6.92
C SER A 254 1.02 1.72 5.82
N THR A 255 1.01 1.20 4.60
CA THR A 255 0.15 1.68 3.51
C THR A 255 -1.33 1.55 3.84
N ALA A 256 -1.73 0.52 4.60
CA ALA A 256 -3.10 0.38 5.07
C ALA A 256 -3.51 1.50 6.03
N LEU A 257 -2.57 2.03 6.84
CA LEU A 257 -2.87 3.15 7.74
C LEU A 257 -3.23 4.42 6.97
N TYR A 258 -2.54 4.69 5.87
CA TYR A 258 -2.87 5.83 5.00
C TYR A 258 -4.27 5.68 4.42
N TYR A 259 -4.61 4.46 3.94
CA TYR A 259 -5.94 4.16 3.43
C TYR A 259 -7.02 4.42 4.49
N TYR A 260 -6.90 3.82 5.68
CA TYR A 260 -7.89 3.96 6.75
C TYR A 260 -7.92 5.35 7.42
N ASN A 261 -6.92 6.20 7.18
CA ASN A 261 -6.93 7.58 7.65
C ASN A 261 -7.61 8.55 6.68
N CYS A 262 -7.85 8.16 5.44
CA CYS A 262 -8.53 9.00 4.44
C CYS A 262 -9.93 8.48 4.03
N HIS A 263 -10.31 7.25 4.43
CA HIS A 263 -11.62 6.65 4.19
C HIS A 263 -12.35 6.38 5.50
#